data_70444555f9447dde5e1ebcf1486ff9d5
#
_entry.id   70444555f9447dde5e1ebcf1486ff9d5
#
_cell.length_a   1.000
_cell.length_b   1.000
_cell.length_c   1.000
_cell.angle_alpha   90.00
_cell.angle_beta   90.00
_cell.angle_gamma   90.00
#
_symmetry.space_group_name_H-M   'P 1'
#
loop_
_entity.id
_entity.type
_entity.pdbx_description
1 polymer ?
#
loop_
_entity_poly.entity_id
_entity_poly.type
_entity_poly.pdbx_seq_one_letter_code
_entity_poly.pdbx_strand_id
1 'polypeptide(L)'
;MRVIALCWLLVACSPGGQYVQGSRMETDVDRGETNGRMFDFVSNMPEGDDWQIRVRDSSLWAAYGDGEEVKELGTVNLTQKETDKLWELVDDVDIYDRKKGKPDEDEGYVQLRLREPTDEDIEHEIYEIYVSRADAGDDDEVLSLAEYLQKLIQKHFKKKPEF
;
A
#
# COMPACT_ATOMS: atom_id res chain seq x y z
N MET A 1 32.95 48.36 -5.83
CA MET A 1 32.23 47.54 -4.84
C MET A 1 31.16 46.72 -5.56
N ARG A 2 31.36 45.44 -5.72
CA ARG A 2 30.36 44.52 -6.31
C ARG A 2 29.76 43.70 -5.17
N VAL A 3 28.48 43.88 -4.91
CA VAL A 3 27.72 43.10 -3.93
C VAL A 3 27.23 41.82 -4.63
N ILE A 4 27.76 40.68 -4.25
CA ILE A 4 27.29 39.37 -4.70
C ILE A 4 26.15 38.98 -3.76
N ALA A 5 24.92 38.99 -4.27
CA ALA A 5 23.74 38.45 -3.57
C ALA A 5 23.77 36.92 -3.68
N LEU A 6 24.03 36.28 -2.54
CA LEU A 6 24.00 34.83 -2.39
C LEU A 6 22.55 34.38 -2.21
N CYS A 7 21.89 33.90 -3.26
CA CYS A 7 20.57 33.28 -3.15
C CYS A 7 20.73 31.91 -2.52
N TRP A 8 20.27 31.75 -1.27
CA TRP A 8 20.07 30.47 -0.62
C TRP A 8 18.79 29.84 -1.19
N LEU A 9 18.96 28.84 -2.03
CA LEU A 9 17.86 27.93 -2.39
C LEU A 9 17.64 26.99 -1.20
N LEU A 10 16.60 27.26 -0.42
CA LEU A 10 16.05 26.30 0.51
C LEU A 10 15.37 25.21 -0.29
N VAL A 11 16.08 24.11 -0.46
CA VAL A 11 15.47 22.84 -0.89
C VAL A 11 14.68 22.34 0.32
N ALA A 12 13.37 22.57 0.31
CA ALA A 12 12.46 21.91 1.22
C ALA A 12 12.42 20.42 0.84
N CYS A 13 13.19 19.61 1.55
CA CYS A 13 12.95 18.17 1.57
C CYS A 13 11.60 17.96 2.25
N SER A 14 10.56 17.66 1.50
CA SER A 14 9.37 17.04 2.05
C SER A 14 9.74 15.60 2.40
N PRO A 15 9.60 15.17 3.64
CA PRO A 15 9.62 13.77 4.00
C PRO A 15 8.24 13.18 3.67
N GLY A 16 7.88 13.16 2.41
CA GLY A 16 6.75 12.42 1.91
C GLY A 16 7.25 11.05 1.55
N GLY A 17 6.69 10.00 2.16
CA GLY A 17 7.02 8.63 1.84
C GLY A 17 7.20 8.45 0.33
N GLN A 18 8.41 8.14 -0.09
CA GLN A 18 8.71 7.99 -1.50
C GLN A 18 7.98 6.75 -1.99
N TYR A 19 6.88 6.95 -2.69
CA TYR A 19 6.30 5.87 -3.50
C TYR A 19 7.41 5.30 -4.39
N VAL A 20 7.72 4.03 -4.21
CA VAL A 20 8.62 3.34 -5.12
C VAL A 20 7.98 3.35 -6.50
N GLN A 21 8.42 4.28 -7.32
CA GLN A 21 8.04 4.40 -8.72
C GLN A 21 8.85 3.36 -9.49
N GLY A 22 8.45 2.10 -9.43
CA GLY A 22 9.38 1.27 -10.06
C GLY A 22 8.98 -0.01 -10.63
N SER A 23 8.62 -1.02 -10.07
CA SER A 23 8.33 -2.17 -10.89
C SER A 23 6.95 -2.04 -11.52
N ARG A 24 6.90 -2.04 -12.85
CA ARG A 24 5.67 -2.36 -13.54
C ARG A 24 5.28 -3.76 -13.06
N MET A 25 4.22 -3.84 -12.25
CA MET A 25 3.54 -5.12 -12.10
C MET A 25 3.22 -5.56 -13.52
N GLU A 26 3.78 -6.69 -13.93
CA GLU A 26 3.41 -7.29 -15.20
C GLU A 26 1.91 -7.50 -15.15
N THR A 27 1.20 -6.78 -16.00
CA THR A 27 -0.24 -6.97 -16.13
C THR A 27 -0.43 -8.37 -16.69
N ASP A 28 -1.12 -9.21 -15.94
CA ASP A 28 -1.51 -10.55 -16.36
C ASP A 28 -2.57 -10.48 -17.48
N VAL A 29 -2.13 -10.03 -18.66
CA VAL A 29 -2.98 -9.98 -19.87
C VAL A 29 -3.43 -11.39 -20.29
N ASP A 30 -2.78 -12.44 -19.78
CA ASP A 30 -2.99 -13.82 -20.24
C ASP A 30 -3.78 -14.73 -19.28
N ARG A 31 -4.33 -14.24 -18.16
CA ARG A 31 -4.88 -15.13 -17.10
C ARG A 31 -6.36 -15.06 -16.82
N GLY A 32 -7.15 -14.68 -17.79
CA GLY A 32 -8.60 -14.67 -17.64
C GLY A 32 -9.17 -13.31 -17.24
N GLU A 33 -10.45 -13.30 -16.96
CA GLU A 33 -11.17 -12.08 -16.60
C GLU A 33 -10.60 -11.50 -15.31
N THR A 34 -10.06 -10.30 -15.43
CA THR A 34 -9.62 -9.51 -14.28
C THR A 34 -10.83 -8.73 -13.74
N ASN A 35 -10.91 -8.53 -12.43
CA ASN A 35 -11.95 -7.67 -11.88
C ASN A 35 -11.62 -6.17 -12.03
N GLY A 36 -10.44 -5.87 -12.55
CA GLY A 36 -9.96 -4.50 -12.76
C GLY A 36 -9.62 -3.74 -11.48
N ARG A 37 -9.89 -4.33 -10.32
CA ARG A 37 -9.67 -3.71 -9.01
C ARG A 37 -8.19 -3.71 -8.65
N MET A 38 -7.76 -2.63 -7.99
CA MET A 38 -6.42 -2.52 -7.45
C MET A 38 -6.48 -2.07 -6.00
N PHE A 39 -5.70 -2.72 -5.16
CA PHE A 39 -5.60 -2.38 -3.75
C PHE A 39 -4.15 -2.16 -3.36
N ASP A 40 -3.88 -1.04 -2.68
CA ASP A 40 -2.58 -0.73 -2.09
C ASP A 40 -2.73 -0.68 -0.57
N PHE A 41 -1.85 -1.39 0.13
CA PHE A 41 -1.68 -1.34 1.58
C PHE A 41 -0.29 -0.80 1.87
N VAL A 42 -0.21 0.25 2.67
CA VAL A 42 1.07 0.83 3.13
C VAL A 42 1.04 0.86 4.65
N SER A 43 2.04 0.29 5.29
CA SER A 43 2.28 0.44 6.72
C SER A 43 3.51 1.29 6.91
N ASN A 44 3.35 2.47 7.48
CA ASN A 44 4.43 3.33 7.91
C ASN A 44 4.75 3.06 9.38
N MET A 45 6.04 2.84 9.67
CA MET A 45 6.53 2.59 11.02
C MET A 45 7.64 3.59 11.36
N PRO A 46 7.48 4.41 12.41
CA PRO A 46 8.51 5.35 12.86
C PRO A 46 9.82 4.65 13.25
N GLU A 47 9.70 3.45 13.81
CA GLU A 47 10.83 2.60 14.18
C GLU A 47 10.67 1.23 13.52
N GLY A 48 11.27 1.03 12.35
CA GLY A 48 11.21 -0.24 11.63
C GLY A 48 11.12 -0.08 10.11
N ASP A 49 10.82 -1.18 9.45
CA ASP A 49 10.64 -1.19 8.00
C ASP A 49 9.23 -0.72 7.64
N ASP A 50 9.11 0.24 6.74
CA ASP A 50 7.86 0.53 6.04
C ASP A 50 7.53 -0.61 5.09
N TRP A 51 6.26 -0.95 4.98
CA TRP A 51 5.79 -1.98 4.06
C TRP A 51 4.86 -1.42 3.01
N GLN A 52 5.04 -1.87 1.78
CA GLN A 52 4.17 -1.57 0.66
C GLN A 52 3.71 -2.87 0.01
N ILE A 53 2.41 -3.04 -0.09
CA ILE A 53 1.78 -4.22 -0.71
C ILE A 53 0.81 -3.71 -1.76
N ARG A 54 0.86 -4.30 -2.94
CA ARG A 54 -0.04 -4.00 -4.06
C ARG A 54 -0.70 -5.26 -4.53
N VAL A 55 -2.00 -5.20 -4.71
CA VAL A 55 -2.80 -6.28 -5.22
C VAL A 55 -3.49 -5.83 -6.51
N ARG A 56 -3.41 -6.64 -7.54
CA ARG A 56 -4.16 -6.48 -8.80
C ARG A 56 -4.69 -7.83 -9.16
N ASP A 57 -6.01 -7.95 -9.20
CA ASP A 57 -6.67 -9.24 -9.44
C ASP A 57 -6.14 -10.33 -8.52
N SER A 58 -5.41 -11.30 -9.05
CA SER A 58 -4.76 -12.38 -8.32
C SER A 58 -3.26 -12.17 -8.09
N SER A 59 -2.69 -11.04 -8.52
CA SER A 59 -1.26 -10.74 -8.35
C SER A 59 -1.01 -9.92 -7.10
N LEU A 60 -0.04 -10.34 -6.28
CA LEU A 60 0.41 -9.65 -5.09
C LEU A 60 1.89 -9.31 -5.22
N TRP A 61 2.19 -8.04 -5.13
CA TRP A 61 3.55 -7.50 -5.06
C TRP A 61 3.81 -6.94 -3.66
N ALA A 62 5.04 -7.08 -3.17
CA ALA A 62 5.44 -6.55 -1.88
C ALA A 62 6.85 -5.97 -1.91
N ALA A 63 7.06 -4.91 -1.10
CA ALA A 63 8.35 -4.32 -0.81
C ALA A 63 8.38 -3.83 0.65
N TYR A 64 9.58 -3.65 1.19
CA TYR A 64 9.80 -3.08 2.52
C TYR A 64 11.11 -2.29 2.57
N GLY A 65 11.26 -1.41 3.55
CA GLY A 65 12.48 -0.63 3.75
C GLY A 65 12.33 0.45 4.83
N ASP A 66 13.45 1.06 5.21
CA ASP A 66 13.54 2.10 6.23
C ASP A 66 13.48 3.53 5.67
N GLY A 67 13.07 3.68 4.41
CA GLY A 67 13.02 4.96 3.69
C GLY A 67 14.32 5.32 2.95
N GLU A 68 15.47 4.79 3.32
CA GLU A 68 16.74 4.97 2.60
C GLU A 68 16.95 3.87 1.56
N GLU A 69 16.68 2.62 1.93
CA GLU A 69 16.83 1.46 1.06
C GLU A 69 15.53 0.65 1.00
N VAL A 70 14.93 0.56 -0.19
CA VAL A 70 13.75 -0.26 -0.43
C VAL A 70 14.15 -1.59 -1.04
N LYS A 71 13.67 -2.69 -0.44
CA LYS A 71 13.86 -4.07 -0.90
C LYS A 71 12.57 -4.60 -1.48
N GLU A 72 12.55 -4.79 -2.78
CA GLU A 72 11.44 -5.44 -3.47
C GLU A 72 11.51 -6.96 -3.28
N LEU A 73 10.40 -7.56 -2.87
CA LEU A 73 10.25 -9.02 -2.80
C LEU A 73 9.77 -9.59 -4.15
N GLY A 74 9.23 -8.73 -5.02
CA GLY A 74 8.70 -9.08 -6.33
C GLY A 74 7.22 -9.39 -6.31
N THR A 75 6.73 -10.06 -7.36
CA THR A 75 5.31 -10.38 -7.57
C THR A 75 5.08 -11.88 -7.51
N VAL A 76 3.98 -12.28 -6.89
CA VAL A 76 3.49 -13.67 -6.87
C VAL A 76 2.03 -13.71 -7.30
N ASN A 77 1.60 -14.90 -7.79
CA ASN A 77 0.21 -15.14 -8.10
C ASN A 77 -0.43 -15.90 -6.95
N LEU A 78 -1.51 -15.37 -6.46
CA LEU A 78 -2.34 -15.99 -5.44
C LEU A 78 -3.18 -17.10 -6.07
N THR A 79 -3.50 -18.11 -5.29
CA THR A 79 -4.52 -19.09 -5.67
C THR A 79 -5.90 -18.44 -5.62
N GLN A 80 -6.88 -18.98 -6.35
CA GLN A 80 -8.25 -18.45 -6.33
C GLN A 80 -8.79 -18.29 -4.90
N LYS A 81 -8.58 -19.27 -4.03
CA LYS A 81 -9.02 -19.20 -2.64
C LYS A 81 -8.36 -18.05 -1.85
N GLU A 82 -7.07 -17.78 -2.12
CA GLU A 82 -6.37 -16.66 -1.49
C GLU A 82 -6.87 -15.33 -2.02
N THR A 83 -7.10 -15.25 -3.32
CA THR A 83 -7.65 -14.07 -3.99
C THR A 83 -9.03 -13.72 -3.46
N ASP A 84 -9.94 -14.69 -3.43
CA ASP A 84 -11.31 -14.52 -2.95
C ASP A 84 -11.32 -14.03 -1.49
N LYS A 85 -10.51 -14.67 -0.62
CA LYS A 85 -10.44 -14.25 0.78
C LYS A 85 -9.81 -12.88 0.97
N LEU A 86 -8.83 -12.52 0.14
CA LEU A 86 -8.22 -11.18 0.21
C LEU A 86 -9.22 -10.10 -0.16
N TRP A 87 -9.94 -10.27 -1.28
CA TRP A 87 -10.94 -9.28 -1.71
C TRP A 87 -12.13 -9.20 -0.76
N GLU A 88 -12.57 -10.33 -0.18
CA GLU A 88 -13.57 -10.33 0.90
C GLU A 88 -13.11 -9.43 2.08
N LEU A 89 -11.86 -9.57 2.53
CA LEU A 89 -11.34 -8.75 3.64
C LEU A 89 -11.15 -7.28 3.25
N VAL A 90 -10.80 -6.98 2.00
CA VAL A 90 -10.76 -5.59 1.50
C VAL A 90 -12.16 -4.97 1.51
N ASP A 91 -13.17 -5.75 1.11
CA ASP A 91 -14.57 -5.30 1.12
C ASP A 91 -15.10 -5.13 2.55
N ASP A 92 -14.73 -6.02 3.49
CA ASP A 92 -15.12 -5.93 4.90
C ASP A 92 -14.62 -4.64 5.57
N VAL A 93 -13.47 -4.09 5.13
CA VAL A 93 -12.95 -2.81 5.66
C VAL A 93 -13.86 -1.64 5.32
N ASP A 94 -14.68 -1.72 4.27
CA ASP A 94 -15.64 -0.68 3.84
C ASP A 94 -14.99 0.71 3.63
N ILE A 95 -13.90 0.72 2.85
CA ILE A 95 -13.08 1.93 2.61
C ILE A 95 -13.92 3.09 2.06
N TYR A 96 -15.01 2.80 1.34
CA TYR A 96 -15.89 3.80 0.70
C TYR A 96 -16.57 4.72 1.71
N ASP A 97 -17.06 4.15 2.82
CA ASP A 97 -17.85 4.86 3.82
C ASP A 97 -17.04 5.38 5.00
N ARG A 98 -15.74 5.06 5.03
CA ARG A 98 -14.85 5.52 6.09
C ARG A 98 -14.36 6.95 5.87
N LYS A 99 -14.14 7.65 6.96
CA LYS A 99 -13.47 8.95 6.92
C LYS A 99 -12.02 8.76 6.44
N LYS A 100 -11.57 9.65 5.55
CA LYS A 100 -10.23 9.58 4.97
C LYS A 100 -9.11 9.54 6.03
N GLY A 101 -9.28 10.18 7.17
CA GLY A 101 -8.21 10.30 8.17
C GLY A 101 -7.06 11.19 7.69
N LYS A 102 -5.92 11.10 8.40
CA LYS A 102 -4.67 11.78 8.05
C LYS A 102 -3.50 10.87 8.40
N PRO A 103 -2.40 10.93 7.63
CA PRO A 103 -1.17 10.26 8.02
C PRO A 103 -0.63 10.87 9.31
N ASP A 104 -0.15 10.04 10.22
CA ASP A 104 0.58 10.42 11.42
C ASP A 104 1.98 9.81 11.33
N GLU A 105 2.95 10.63 10.92
CA GLU A 105 4.32 10.16 10.70
C GLU A 105 5.07 9.93 12.03
N ASP A 106 4.61 10.54 13.12
CA ASP A 106 5.27 10.42 14.44
C ASP A 106 4.88 9.11 15.14
N GLU A 107 3.61 8.71 15.05
CA GLU A 107 3.09 7.47 15.67
C GLU A 107 3.01 6.30 14.66
N GLY A 108 3.11 6.60 13.38
CA GLY A 108 2.91 5.67 12.29
C GLY A 108 1.43 5.49 11.91
N TYR A 109 1.22 4.99 10.70
CA TYR A 109 -0.12 4.82 10.14
C TYR A 109 -0.19 3.63 9.18
N VAL A 110 -1.40 3.19 8.94
CA VAL A 110 -1.74 2.30 7.83
C VAL A 110 -2.53 3.12 6.79
N GLN A 111 -2.09 3.09 5.55
CA GLN A 111 -2.82 3.66 4.41
C GLN A 111 -3.44 2.51 3.62
N LEU A 112 -4.72 2.61 3.35
CA LEU A 112 -5.46 1.69 2.49
C LEU A 112 -5.98 2.50 1.30
N ARG A 113 -5.66 2.05 0.08
CA ARG A 113 -6.14 2.67 -1.14
C ARG A 113 -6.77 1.62 -2.03
N LEU A 114 -8.02 1.82 -2.36
CA LEU A 114 -8.78 1.00 -3.28
C LEU A 114 -9.04 1.77 -4.57
N ARG A 115 -8.85 1.13 -5.70
CA ARG A 115 -9.21 1.65 -7.03
C ARG A 115 -10.19 0.70 -7.67
N GLU A 116 -11.36 1.23 -7.97
CA GLU A 116 -12.43 0.50 -8.62
C GLU A 116 -12.51 0.91 -10.08
N PRO A 117 -12.69 -0.04 -11.01
CA PRO A 117 -12.93 0.29 -12.41
C PRO A 117 -14.27 1.02 -12.53
N THR A 118 -14.33 2.03 -13.39
CA THR A 118 -15.57 2.67 -13.79
C THR A 118 -16.11 2.01 -15.06
N ASP A 119 -17.40 2.26 -15.36
CA ASP A 119 -18.03 1.77 -16.60
C ASP A 119 -17.37 2.33 -17.89
N GLU A 120 -16.51 3.34 -17.77
CA GLU A 120 -15.82 3.99 -18.88
C GLU A 120 -14.38 3.49 -19.05
N ASP A 121 -14.10 2.22 -18.95
CA ASP A 121 -12.85 1.43 -19.25
C ASP A 121 -11.46 2.11 -19.06
N ILE A 122 -11.39 3.39 -18.75
CA ILE A 122 -10.16 4.19 -18.72
C ILE A 122 -9.91 4.83 -17.35
N GLU A 123 -10.94 5.07 -16.56
CA GLU A 123 -10.86 5.75 -15.27
C GLU A 123 -11.13 4.80 -14.12
N HIS A 124 -10.47 5.06 -12.98
CA HIS A 124 -10.74 4.35 -11.73
C HIS A 124 -11.22 5.37 -10.71
N GLU A 125 -12.26 5.02 -9.96
CA GLU A 125 -12.57 5.72 -8.73
C GLU A 125 -11.57 5.32 -7.65
N ILE A 126 -11.05 6.33 -6.94
CA ILE A 126 -9.99 6.13 -5.94
C ILE A 126 -10.54 6.47 -4.57
N TYR A 127 -10.54 5.47 -3.70
CA TYR A 127 -10.88 5.58 -2.30
C TYR A 127 -9.63 5.38 -1.45
N GLU A 128 -9.42 6.26 -0.47
CA GLU A 128 -8.18 6.25 0.33
C GLU A 128 -8.48 6.64 1.77
N ILE A 129 -8.01 5.84 2.69
CA ILE A 129 -8.10 6.12 4.13
C ILE A 129 -6.74 5.97 4.81
N TYR A 130 -6.57 6.71 5.89
CA TYR A 130 -5.44 6.60 6.81
C TYR A 130 -5.97 6.23 8.19
N VAL A 131 -5.39 5.20 8.78
CA VAL A 131 -5.72 4.74 10.13
C VAL A 131 -4.44 4.84 10.95
N SER A 132 -4.49 5.49 12.12
CA SER A 132 -3.32 5.52 13.01
C SER A 132 -2.96 4.10 13.45
N ARG A 133 -1.71 3.82 13.76
CA ARG A 133 -1.34 2.47 14.22
C ARG A 133 -2.04 2.07 15.50
N ALA A 134 -2.28 3.03 16.40
CA ALA A 134 -3.02 2.79 17.62
C ALA A 134 -4.46 2.35 17.30
N ASP A 135 -5.15 3.07 16.41
CA ASP A 135 -6.53 2.74 16.02
C ASP A 135 -6.60 1.46 15.17
N ALA A 136 -5.59 1.19 14.33
CA ALA A 136 -5.57 -0.02 13.50
C ALA A 136 -5.50 -1.32 14.32
N GLY A 137 -4.94 -1.27 15.51
CA GLY A 137 -4.92 -2.41 16.45
C GLY A 137 -6.27 -2.68 17.11
N ASP A 138 -7.13 -1.67 17.17
CA ASP A 138 -8.48 -1.76 17.76
C ASP A 138 -9.59 -1.90 16.68
N ASP A 139 -9.21 -1.85 15.40
CA ASP A 139 -10.10 -1.97 14.24
C ASP A 139 -10.05 -3.42 13.71
N ASP A 140 -11.04 -4.23 14.06
CA ASP A 140 -11.06 -5.66 13.77
C ASP A 140 -10.97 -5.98 12.27
N GLU A 141 -11.54 -5.16 11.39
CA GLU A 141 -11.53 -5.34 9.95
C GLU A 141 -10.13 -5.03 9.38
N VAL A 142 -9.55 -3.89 9.77
CA VAL A 142 -8.20 -3.50 9.35
C VAL A 142 -7.17 -4.50 9.87
N LEU A 143 -7.30 -4.92 11.13
CA LEU A 143 -6.42 -5.92 11.74
C LEU A 143 -6.51 -7.27 11.02
N SER A 144 -7.73 -7.74 10.72
CA SER A 144 -7.96 -9.01 10.00
C SER A 144 -7.31 -9.00 8.61
N LEU A 145 -7.44 -7.90 7.88
CA LEU A 145 -6.80 -7.70 6.58
C LEU A 145 -5.28 -7.69 6.71
N ALA A 146 -4.73 -6.93 7.66
CA ALA A 146 -3.28 -6.86 7.91
C ALA A 146 -2.70 -8.23 8.25
N GLU A 147 -3.32 -8.98 9.16
CA GLU A 147 -2.91 -10.34 9.51
C GLU A 147 -2.94 -11.30 8.31
N TYR A 148 -3.93 -11.16 7.45
CA TYR A 148 -4.02 -11.99 6.25
C TYR A 148 -2.91 -11.66 5.25
N LEU A 149 -2.62 -10.38 5.02
CA LEU A 149 -1.48 -9.94 4.20
C LEU A 149 -0.15 -10.45 4.77
N GLN A 150 0.05 -10.41 6.10
CA GLN A 150 1.23 -10.99 6.74
C GLN A 150 1.36 -12.49 6.43
N LYS A 151 0.27 -13.26 6.53
CA LYS A 151 0.25 -14.70 6.20
C LYS A 151 0.61 -14.96 4.74
N LEU A 152 0.10 -14.17 3.82
CA LEU A 152 0.41 -14.29 2.39
C LEU A 152 1.90 -13.99 2.12
N ILE A 153 2.43 -12.89 2.67
CA ILE A 153 3.85 -12.53 2.51
C ILE A 153 4.75 -13.62 3.11
N GLN A 154 4.44 -14.08 4.30
CA GLN A 154 5.22 -15.16 4.93
C GLN A 154 5.18 -16.44 4.11
N LYS A 155 4.03 -16.80 3.57
CA LYS A 155 3.85 -18.01 2.74
C LYS A 155 4.65 -17.94 1.44
N HIS A 156 4.54 -16.83 0.70
CA HIS A 156 5.06 -16.72 -0.66
C HIS A 156 6.50 -16.22 -0.71
N PHE A 157 6.87 -15.27 0.15
CA PHE A 157 8.19 -14.64 0.15
C PHE A 157 9.11 -15.09 1.28
N LYS A 158 8.61 -15.90 2.24
CA LYS A 158 9.37 -16.37 3.41
C LYS A 158 9.90 -15.23 4.30
N LYS A 159 9.31 -14.05 4.21
CA LYS A 159 9.58 -12.88 5.04
C LYS A 159 8.39 -12.67 5.97
N LYS A 160 8.64 -12.43 7.25
CA LYS A 160 7.59 -12.07 8.21
C LYS A 160 7.52 -10.54 8.30
N PRO A 161 6.44 -9.90 7.82
CA PRO A 161 6.28 -8.47 8.01
C PRO A 161 5.88 -8.14 9.45
N GLU A 162 6.19 -6.92 9.83
CA GLU A 162 5.72 -6.30 11.07
C GLU A 162 4.99 -5.03 10.64
N PHE A 163 3.67 -5.03 10.71
CA PHE A 163 2.82 -3.86 10.45
C PHE A 163 1.72 -3.69 11.46
#